data_2e6bc674a52b6cbb2295815361c09ccf
#
_entry.id   2e6bc674a52b6cbb2295815361c09ccf
#
_cell.length_a   1.000
_cell.length_b   1.000
_cell.length_c   1.000
_cell.angle_alpha   90.00
_cell.angle_beta   90.00
_cell.angle_gamma   90.00
#
_symmetry.space_group_name_H-M   'P 1'
#
loop_
_entity.id
_entity.type
_entity.pdbx_description
1 polymer ?
#
loop_
_entity_poly.entity_id
_entity_poly.type
_entity_poly.pdbx_seq_one_letter_code
_entity_poly.pdbx_strand_id
1 'polypeptide(L)'
;RGLGDVSKRQEVEIAELMIGMVPNIEMVRMVNSGTEAVMSALRLARGATGRDKLIKFEGCYHGHSDCMLVNAGSSALAGGHPSSAGVPVGAARDTLTAQFNDLASVEALLEQNPGQVAAVIVEPVAANMGVVGPAPGFLEGLRTLCDKHGALLIFDEVITGFRLAPGGAQAYFGVRADLVTFGKIIGGGMPVGAYCGSRALLEQVAPCGPVYQAGTLSGNPVAMAAGLAQLTYLREHPEVYEHINARGAALA
;
A
#
# COMPACT_ATOMS: atom_id res chain seq x y z
N ARG A 1 30.21 20.86 3.86
CA ARG A 1 29.48 19.81 4.63
C ARG A 1 28.01 20.02 4.29
N GLY A 2 27.44 19.13 3.47
CA GLY A 2 26.12 19.32 2.88
C GLY A 2 24.99 19.10 3.89
N LEU A 3 23.87 19.74 3.65
CA LEU A 3 22.58 19.58 4.33
C LEU A 3 22.06 18.11 4.38
N GLY A 4 22.75 17.18 3.73
CA GLY A 4 22.42 15.75 3.68
C GLY A 4 22.53 14.98 5.00
N ASP A 5 23.27 15.47 5.98
CA ASP A 5 23.45 14.75 7.24
C ASP A 5 22.37 15.08 8.28
N VAL A 6 21.62 16.17 8.12
CA VAL A 6 20.58 16.61 9.07
C VAL A 6 19.25 15.88 8.81
N SER A 7 18.98 15.45 7.57
CA SER A 7 17.74 14.76 7.20
C SER A 7 17.72 13.28 7.57
N LYS A 8 18.86 12.65 7.70
CA LYS A 8 18.96 11.19 7.89
C LYS A 8 18.52 10.71 9.27
N ARG A 9 18.69 11.51 10.32
CA ARG A 9 18.37 11.07 11.68
C ARG A 9 16.86 10.87 11.88
N GLN A 10 16.06 11.87 11.58
CA GLN A 10 14.60 11.78 11.73
C GLN A 10 13.98 10.73 10.80
N GLU A 11 14.55 10.53 9.60
CA GLU A 11 14.10 9.48 8.69
C GLU A 11 14.35 8.08 9.27
N VAL A 12 15.48 7.86 9.92
CA VAL A 12 15.78 6.61 10.62
C VAL A 12 14.85 6.43 11.83
N GLU A 13 14.72 7.46 12.65
CA GLU A 13 13.87 7.41 13.86
C GLU A 13 12.40 7.08 13.53
N ILE A 14 11.82 7.70 12.49
CA ILE A 14 10.44 7.38 12.09
C ILE A 14 10.33 5.98 11.47
N ALA A 15 11.33 5.55 10.71
CA ALA A 15 11.35 4.20 10.15
C ALA A 15 11.41 3.13 11.26
N GLU A 16 12.27 3.31 12.26
CA GLU A 16 12.35 2.42 13.43
C GLU A 16 11.05 2.40 14.23
N LEU A 17 10.41 3.57 14.39
CA LEU A 17 9.10 3.67 15.06
C LEU A 17 8.02 2.90 14.28
N MET A 18 7.95 3.07 12.98
CA MET A 18 7.00 2.35 12.12
C MET A 18 7.22 0.83 12.17
N ILE A 19 8.48 0.39 12.09
CA ILE A 19 8.84 -1.04 12.20
C ILE A 19 8.44 -1.60 13.57
N GLY A 20 8.58 -0.84 14.63
CA GLY A 20 8.18 -1.24 15.98
C GLY A 20 6.66 -1.29 16.21
N MET A 21 5.88 -0.58 15.41
CA MET A 21 4.41 -0.49 15.54
C MET A 21 3.66 -1.44 14.60
N VAL A 22 4.17 -1.65 13.40
CA VAL A 22 3.48 -2.41 12.33
C VAL A 22 4.07 -3.81 12.21
N PRO A 23 3.26 -4.86 12.32
CA PRO A 23 3.76 -6.23 12.13
C PRO A 23 4.23 -6.46 10.69
N ASN A 24 5.20 -7.36 10.53
CA ASN A 24 5.65 -7.86 9.23
C ASN A 24 6.33 -6.82 8.30
N ILE A 25 6.84 -5.72 8.84
CA ILE A 25 7.74 -4.83 8.09
C ILE A 25 9.13 -4.80 8.74
N GLU A 26 10.16 -4.86 7.92
CA GLU A 26 11.57 -4.85 8.35
C GLU A 26 12.33 -3.66 7.77
N MET A 27 11.83 -3.08 6.69
CA MET A 27 12.39 -1.90 6.04
C MET A 27 11.29 -0.96 5.57
N VAL A 28 11.62 0.32 5.59
CA VAL A 28 10.77 1.44 5.18
C VAL A 28 11.50 2.29 4.15
N ARG A 29 10.82 2.67 3.09
CA ARG A 29 11.31 3.67 2.13
C ARG A 29 10.34 4.84 2.07
N MET A 30 10.84 6.04 2.37
CA MET A 30 10.04 7.26 2.35
C MET A 30 9.87 7.82 0.95
N VAL A 31 8.70 8.37 0.70
CA VAL A 31 8.32 9.13 -0.50
C VAL A 31 7.44 10.33 -0.08
N ASN A 32 6.89 11.10 -1.03
CA ASN A 32 6.18 12.35 -0.71
C ASN A 32 4.65 12.23 -0.70
N SER A 33 4.10 11.12 -1.17
CA SER A 33 2.64 10.91 -1.24
C SER A 33 2.27 9.44 -1.27
N GLY A 34 0.98 9.14 -1.00
CA GLY A 34 0.44 7.78 -1.18
C GLY A 34 0.53 7.30 -2.63
N THR A 35 0.36 8.19 -3.61
CA THR A 35 0.54 7.85 -5.04
C THR A 35 1.96 7.38 -5.33
N GLU A 36 2.97 8.07 -4.83
CA GLU A 36 4.37 7.65 -4.99
C GLU A 36 4.66 6.35 -4.25
N ALA A 37 4.07 6.15 -3.06
CA ALA A 37 4.22 4.92 -2.29
C ALA A 37 3.67 3.72 -3.07
N VAL A 38 2.45 3.82 -3.58
CA VAL A 38 1.83 2.77 -4.39
C VAL A 38 2.61 2.54 -5.68
N MET A 39 2.92 3.59 -6.44
CA MET A 39 3.71 3.48 -7.67
C MET A 39 5.03 2.74 -7.45
N SER A 40 5.70 3.03 -6.35
CA SER A 40 6.99 2.42 -6.01
C SER A 40 6.82 0.96 -5.56
N ALA A 41 5.81 0.65 -4.75
CA ALA A 41 5.48 -0.71 -4.33
C ALA A 41 5.12 -1.61 -5.52
N LEU A 42 4.34 -1.11 -6.47
CA LEU A 42 3.99 -1.84 -7.69
C LEU A 42 5.22 -2.10 -8.58
N ARG A 43 6.09 -1.10 -8.74
CA ARG A 43 7.36 -1.27 -9.47
C ARG A 43 8.24 -2.30 -8.79
N LEU A 44 8.33 -2.26 -7.46
CA LEU A 44 9.08 -3.25 -6.68
C LEU A 44 8.49 -4.65 -6.85
N ALA A 45 7.17 -4.81 -6.77
CA ALA A 45 6.51 -6.09 -6.96
C ALA A 45 6.80 -6.69 -8.36
N ARG A 46 6.73 -5.87 -9.40
CA ARG A 46 7.10 -6.29 -10.77
C ARG A 46 8.57 -6.68 -10.86
N GLY A 47 9.47 -5.87 -10.30
CA GLY A 47 10.91 -6.15 -10.29
C GLY A 47 11.26 -7.42 -9.54
N ALA A 48 10.64 -7.65 -8.39
CA ALA A 48 10.90 -8.81 -7.53
C ALA A 48 10.37 -10.13 -8.12
N THR A 49 9.26 -10.08 -8.82
CA THR A 49 8.63 -11.28 -9.40
C THR A 49 9.01 -11.54 -10.86
N GLY A 50 9.53 -10.54 -11.57
CA GLY A 50 9.74 -10.59 -13.02
C GLY A 50 8.44 -10.67 -13.83
N ARG A 51 7.31 -10.24 -13.25
CA ARG A 51 5.98 -10.31 -13.85
C ARG A 51 5.41 -8.91 -14.07
N ASP A 52 4.51 -8.75 -15.04
CA ASP A 52 4.02 -7.42 -15.43
C ASP A 52 2.62 -7.09 -14.90
N LYS A 53 1.75 -8.09 -14.78
CA LYS A 53 0.34 -7.86 -14.48
C LYS A 53 0.08 -7.58 -13.00
N LEU A 54 -0.93 -6.75 -12.77
CA LEU A 54 -1.43 -6.39 -11.45
C LEU A 54 -2.92 -6.71 -11.37
N ILE A 55 -3.41 -7.06 -10.18
CA ILE A 55 -4.84 -7.11 -9.88
C ILE A 55 -5.15 -6.02 -8.87
N LYS A 56 -6.16 -5.18 -9.17
CA LYS A 56 -6.77 -4.23 -8.24
C LYS A 56 -8.27 -4.50 -8.13
N PHE A 57 -8.97 -3.79 -7.27
CA PHE A 57 -10.41 -3.95 -7.08
C PHE A 57 -11.18 -2.75 -7.62
N GLU A 58 -12.35 -3.03 -8.20
CA GLU A 58 -13.27 -1.99 -8.64
C GLU A 58 -13.70 -1.13 -7.45
N GLY A 59 -13.75 0.19 -7.63
CA GLY A 59 -14.05 1.15 -6.58
C GLY A 59 -12.88 1.51 -5.66
N CYS A 60 -11.83 0.67 -5.55
CA CYS A 60 -10.64 0.99 -4.78
C CYS A 60 -9.77 2.06 -5.46
N TYR A 61 -9.23 2.97 -4.64
CA TYR A 61 -8.36 4.05 -5.09
C TYR A 61 -6.92 3.85 -4.58
N HIS A 62 -5.97 3.87 -5.50
CA HIS A 62 -4.55 3.62 -5.22
C HIS A 62 -3.63 4.73 -5.76
N GLY A 63 -4.09 5.98 -5.67
CA GLY A 63 -3.38 7.12 -6.25
C GLY A 63 -3.61 7.26 -7.76
N HIS A 64 -2.89 8.18 -8.39
CA HIS A 64 -3.14 8.59 -9.77
C HIS A 64 -1.98 8.27 -10.73
N SER A 65 -1.20 7.24 -10.45
CA SER A 65 -0.29 6.68 -11.46
C SER A 65 -1.10 6.03 -12.59
N ASP A 66 -0.65 6.16 -13.82
CA ASP A 66 -1.40 5.73 -15.01
C ASP A 66 -1.88 4.27 -14.93
N CYS A 67 -1.06 3.36 -14.40
CA CYS A 67 -1.44 1.96 -14.26
C CYS A 67 -2.54 1.71 -13.19
N MET A 68 -2.87 2.68 -12.35
CA MET A 68 -3.93 2.58 -11.33
C MET A 68 -5.21 3.31 -11.75
N LEU A 69 -5.16 4.16 -12.77
CA LEU A 69 -6.32 4.84 -13.35
C LEU A 69 -7.00 3.96 -14.39
N VAL A 70 -7.58 2.85 -13.92
CA VAL A 70 -8.10 1.76 -14.73
C VAL A 70 -9.48 1.37 -14.24
N ASN A 71 -10.42 1.21 -15.18
CA ASN A 71 -11.72 0.60 -14.98
C ASN A 71 -11.70 -0.87 -15.40
N ALA A 72 -12.67 -1.65 -14.91
CA ALA A 72 -12.89 -3.00 -15.38
C ALA A 72 -13.07 -3.03 -16.91
N GLY A 73 -12.45 -3.99 -17.58
CA GLY A 73 -12.70 -4.26 -18.99
C GLY A 73 -14.10 -4.83 -19.21
N SER A 74 -14.58 -4.78 -20.46
CA SER A 74 -15.88 -5.34 -20.85
C SER A 74 -15.97 -6.87 -20.71
N SER A 75 -14.84 -7.54 -20.47
CA SER A 75 -14.76 -8.94 -20.07
C SER A 75 -13.62 -9.13 -19.08
N ALA A 76 -13.72 -10.12 -18.20
CA ALA A 76 -12.65 -10.50 -17.27
C ALA A 76 -11.31 -10.85 -17.96
N LEU A 77 -11.35 -11.11 -19.25
CA LEU A 77 -10.19 -11.43 -20.11
C LEU A 77 -9.55 -10.18 -20.74
N ALA A 78 -10.27 -9.05 -20.81
CA ALA A 78 -9.72 -7.82 -21.37
C ALA A 78 -8.93 -7.10 -20.29
N GLY A 79 -7.69 -6.72 -20.60
CA GLY A 79 -6.91 -5.79 -19.75
C GLY A 79 -7.71 -4.52 -19.48
N GLY A 80 -7.36 -3.80 -18.40
CA GLY A 80 -8.09 -2.62 -17.99
C GLY A 80 -8.15 -1.52 -19.05
N HIS A 81 -9.24 -0.78 -19.04
CA HIS A 81 -9.41 0.42 -19.86
C HIS A 81 -9.05 1.67 -19.03
N PRO A 82 -8.38 2.67 -19.65
CA PRO A 82 -8.13 3.94 -18.95
C PRO A 82 -9.41 4.55 -18.38
N SER A 83 -9.36 4.96 -17.12
CA SER A 83 -10.46 5.66 -16.43
C SER A 83 -10.33 7.19 -16.48
N SER A 84 -9.23 7.68 -17.06
CA SER A 84 -8.95 9.12 -17.19
C SER A 84 -8.47 9.44 -18.60
N ALA A 85 -8.86 10.59 -19.10
CA ALA A 85 -8.23 11.17 -20.27
C ALA A 85 -6.72 11.37 -20.03
N GLY A 86 -5.91 11.15 -21.05
CA GLY A 86 -4.45 11.27 -20.97
C GLY A 86 -3.72 9.99 -20.54
N VAL A 87 -4.40 8.98 -20.02
CA VAL A 87 -3.80 7.67 -19.71
C VAL A 87 -3.73 6.84 -21.01
N PRO A 88 -2.55 6.45 -21.47
CA PRO A 88 -2.43 5.63 -22.68
C PRO A 88 -2.90 4.18 -22.39
N VAL A 89 -3.51 3.55 -23.39
CA VAL A 89 -3.99 2.16 -23.28
C VAL A 89 -2.88 1.20 -22.83
N GLY A 90 -1.66 1.41 -23.32
CA GLY A 90 -0.50 0.60 -22.94
C GLY A 90 -0.14 0.65 -21.45
N ALA A 91 -0.45 1.74 -20.75
CA ALA A 91 -0.22 1.85 -19.31
C ALA A 91 -1.29 1.12 -18.48
N ALA A 92 -2.51 1.00 -19.01
CA ALA A 92 -3.64 0.39 -18.33
C ALA A 92 -3.77 -1.14 -18.58
N ARG A 93 -3.29 -1.64 -19.71
CA ARG A 93 -3.56 -3.00 -20.22
C ARG A 93 -3.12 -4.14 -19.28
N ASP A 94 -2.07 -3.91 -18.49
CA ASP A 94 -1.50 -4.93 -17.61
C ASP A 94 -2.06 -4.84 -16.17
N THR A 95 -3.10 -4.03 -15.96
CA THR A 95 -3.84 -3.95 -14.71
C THR A 95 -5.23 -4.58 -14.89
N LEU A 96 -5.46 -5.65 -14.17
CA LEU A 96 -6.70 -6.39 -14.13
C LEU A 96 -7.55 -5.88 -12.97
N THR A 97 -8.88 -5.92 -13.12
CA THR A 97 -9.81 -5.43 -12.09
C THR A 97 -10.71 -6.56 -11.63
N ALA A 98 -10.64 -6.89 -10.34
CA ALA A 98 -11.51 -7.83 -9.65
C ALA A 98 -12.65 -7.09 -8.91
N GLN A 99 -13.64 -7.83 -8.45
CA GLN A 99 -14.70 -7.30 -7.59
C GLN A 99 -14.28 -7.36 -6.12
N PHE A 100 -14.50 -6.27 -5.37
CA PHE A 100 -14.21 -6.23 -3.94
C PHE A 100 -15.14 -7.18 -3.18
N ASN A 101 -14.61 -7.91 -2.20
CA ASN A 101 -15.33 -8.96 -1.47
C ASN A 101 -15.73 -10.20 -2.30
N ASP A 102 -15.14 -10.41 -3.46
CA ASP A 102 -15.37 -11.57 -4.31
C ASP A 102 -14.04 -12.30 -4.64
N LEU A 103 -13.69 -13.32 -3.84
CA LEU A 103 -12.49 -14.13 -4.05
C LEU A 103 -12.53 -14.92 -5.37
N ALA A 104 -13.73 -15.32 -5.83
CA ALA A 104 -13.87 -16.07 -7.06
C ALA A 104 -13.42 -15.23 -8.27
N SER A 105 -13.70 -13.92 -8.26
CA SER A 105 -13.23 -13.00 -9.31
C SER A 105 -11.70 -12.90 -9.35
N VAL A 106 -11.05 -12.91 -8.18
CA VAL A 106 -9.58 -12.88 -8.09
C VAL A 106 -8.97 -14.20 -8.55
N GLU A 107 -9.51 -15.33 -8.09
CA GLU A 107 -9.04 -16.67 -8.48
C GLU A 107 -9.14 -16.87 -9.99
N ALA A 108 -10.26 -16.49 -10.61
CA ALA A 108 -10.45 -16.57 -12.06
C ALA A 108 -9.39 -15.74 -12.83
N LEU A 109 -9.06 -14.52 -12.36
CA LEU A 109 -8.02 -13.70 -12.99
C LEU A 109 -6.62 -14.32 -12.83
N LEU A 110 -6.31 -14.91 -11.69
CA LEU A 110 -5.04 -15.59 -11.45
C LEU A 110 -4.89 -16.85 -12.31
N GLU A 111 -5.97 -17.63 -12.43
CA GLU A 111 -6.00 -18.86 -13.26
C GLU A 111 -5.91 -18.58 -14.77
N GLN A 112 -6.51 -17.46 -15.22
CA GLN A 112 -6.43 -17.02 -16.61
C GLN A 112 -5.08 -16.39 -16.97
N ASN A 113 -4.27 -16.01 -15.97
CA ASN A 113 -2.97 -15.38 -16.17
C ASN A 113 -1.85 -16.11 -15.39
N PRO A 114 -1.65 -17.42 -15.63
CA PRO A 114 -0.73 -18.23 -14.84
C PRO A 114 0.70 -17.69 -14.93
N GLY A 115 1.29 -17.41 -13.76
CA GLY A 115 2.67 -16.90 -13.67
C GLY A 115 2.90 -15.48 -14.21
N GLN A 116 1.85 -14.70 -14.49
CA GLN A 116 1.97 -13.36 -15.07
C GLN A 116 1.63 -12.24 -14.07
N VAL A 117 0.91 -12.55 -12.97
CA VAL A 117 0.50 -11.56 -11.99
C VAL A 117 1.62 -11.33 -10.98
N ALA A 118 2.11 -10.11 -10.93
CA ALA A 118 3.14 -9.67 -9.97
C ALA A 118 2.56 -9.46 -8.57
N ALA A 119 1.40 -8.79 -8.51
CA ALA A 119 0.78 -8.47 -7.24
C ALA A 119 -0.74 -8.30 -7.33
N VAL A 120 -1.39 -8.55 -6.20
CA VAL A 120 -2.76 -8.11 -5.89
C VAL A 120 -2.66 -6.96 -4.91
N ILE A 121 -3.23 -5.80 -5.26
CA ILE A 121 -3.28 -4.63 -4.37
C ILE A 121 -4.71 -4.40 -3.89
N VAL A 122 -4.88 -4.16 -2.59
CA VAL A 122 -6.19 -3.95 -1.95
C VAL A 122 -6.11 -2.87 -0.87
N GLU A 123 -7.12 -2.00 -0.78
CA GLU A 123 -7.40 -1.25 0.44
C GLU A 123 -8.05 -2.23 1.44
N PRO A 124 -7.47 -2.53 2.62
CA PRO A 124 -8.09 -3.47 3.57
C PRO A 124 -9.50 -3.05 4.01
N VAL A 125 -9.75 -1.74 4.07
CA VAL A 125 -11.08 -1.12 4.11
C VAL A 125 -11.14 -0.14 2.95
N ALA A 126 -12.03 -0.37 2.00
CA ALA A 126 -12.15 0.46 0.81
C ALA A 126 -12.90 1.77 1.14
N ALA A 127 -12.13 2.76 1.61
CA ALA A 127 -12.70 3.98 2.16
C ALA A 127 -13.29 4.90 1.08
N ASN A 128 -12.66 4.98 -0.09
CA ASN A 128 -13.08 5.90 -1.15
C ASN A 128 -14.42 5.54 -1.82
N MET A 129 -14.86 4.29 -1.74
CA MET A 129 -16.16 3.87 -2.27
C MET A 129 -17.27 3.78 -1.21
N GLY A 130 -17.09 4.44 -0.06
CA GLY A 130 -18.11 4.54 0.98
C GLY A 130 -17.78 3.75 2.25
N VAL A 131 -16.49 3.57 2.57
CA VAL A 131 -16.00 2.85 3.78
C VAL A 131 -16.51 1.41 3.81
N VAL A 132 -16.28 0.69 2.72
CA VAL A 132 -16.68 -0.72 2.61
C VAL A 132 -15.62 -1.60 3.28
N GLY A 133 -16.03 -2.32 4.33
CA GLY A 133 -15.18 -3.28 5.03
C GLY A 133 -15.00 -4.59 4.25
N PRO A 134 -13.94 -5.34 4.55
CA PRO A 134 -13.76 -6.68 3.99
C PRO A 134 -14.82 -7.63 4.58
N ALA A 135 -15.38 -8.47 3.73
CA ALA A 135 -16.22 -9.59 4.19
C ALA A 135 -15.37 -10.59 5.00
N PRO A 136 -15.96 -11.31 5.96
CA PRO A 136 -15.24 -12.33 6.71
C PRO A 136 -14.52 -13.32 5.79
N GLY A 137 -13.23 -13.54 6.01
CA GLY A 137 -12.39 -14.45 5.22
C GLY A 137 -11.87 -13.86 3.90
N PHE A 138 -12.23 -12.64 3.53
CA PHE A 138 -11.79 -12.06 2.25
C PHE A 138 -10.28 -11.78 2.22
N LEU A 139 -9.74 -11.11 3.24
CA LEU A 139 -8.30 -10.79 3.27
C LEU A 139 -7.44 -12.05 3.45
N GLU A 140 -7.86 -13.00 4.25
CA GLU A 140 -7.21 -14.31 4.42
C GLU A 140 -7.24 -15.12 3.12
N GLY A 141 -8.35 -15.06 2.40
CA GLY A 141 -8.49 -15.67 1.08
C GLY A 141 -7.56 -15.05 0.05
N LEU A 142 -7.41 -13.70 0.04
CA LEU A 142 -6.44 -13.03 -0.81
C LEU A 142 -5.00 -13.48 -0.51
N ARG A 143 -4.64 -13.60 0.79
CA ARG A 143 -3.32 -14.12 1.18
C ARG A 143 -3.10 -15.53 0.64
N THR A 144 -4.08 -16.41 0.82
CA THR A 144 -4.02 -17.79 0.34
C THR A 144 -3.87 -17.87 -1.19
N LEU A 145 -4.64 -17.08 -1.93
CA LEU A 145 -4.57 -17.03 -3.39
C LEU A 145 -3.21 -16.48 -3.88
N CYS A 146 -2.71 -15.43 -3.24
CA CYS A 146 -1.40 -14.89 -3.57
C CYS A 146 -0.29 -15.92 -3.34
N ASP A 147 -0.31 -16.63 -2.23
CA ASP A 147 0.66 -17.68 -1.92
C ASP A 147 0.58 -18.84 -2.93
N LYS A 148 -0.63 -19.29 -3.26
CA LYS A 148 -0.88 -20.37 -4.24
C LYS A 148 -0.30 -20.05 -5.63
N HIS A 149 -0.43 -18.77 -6.08
CA HIS A 149 -0.04 -18.34 -7.42
C HIS A 149 1.33 -17.64 -7.46
N GLY A 150 1.98 -17.46 -6.32
CA GLY A 150 3.26 -16.76 -6.19
C GLY A 150 3.18 -15.29 -6.59
N ALA A 151 2.03 -14.65 -6.38
CA ALA A 151 1.85 -13.21 -6.49
C ALA A 151 2.08 -12.54 -5.14
N LEU A 152 2.54 -11.28 -5.13
CA LEU A 152 2.66 -10.52 -3.89
C LEU A 152 1.30 -9.92 -3.49
N LEU A 153 1.00 -9.92 -2.19
CA LEU A 153 -0.12 -9.18 -1.63
C LEU A 153 0.35 -7.80 -1.17
N ILE A 154 -0.29 -6.75 -1.66
CA ILE A 154 -0.01 -5.36 -1.27
C ILE A 154 -1.22 -4.83 -0.52
N PHE A 155 -1.04 -4.42 0.74
CA PHE A 155 -2.04 -3.64 1.45
C PHE A 155 -1.78 -2.15 1.24
N ASP A 156 -2.74 -1.48 0.61
CA ASP A 156 -2.77 -0.02 0.58
C ASP A 156 -3.38 0.50 1.88
N GLU A 157 -2.50 0.81 2.81
CA GLU A 157 -2.84 1.36 4.12
C GLU A 157 -2.67 2.88 4.19
N VAL A 158 -2.74 3.57 3.08
CA VAL A 158 -2.69 5.04 3.06
C VAL A 158 -3.81 5.66 3.90
N ILE A 159 -4.97 5.01 4.01
CA ILE A 159 -6.07 5.45 4.89
C ILE A 159 -6.08 4.66 6.22
N THR A 160 -5.94 3.35 6.18
CA THR A 160 -6.11 2.48 7.35
C THR A 160 -4.92 2.44 8.28
N GLY A 161 -3.71 2.69 7.75
CA GLY A 161 -2.47 2.65 8.52
C GLY A 161 -2.46 3.64 9.69
N PHE A 162 -2.13 3.15 10.87
CA PHE A 162 -2.13 3.92 12.12
C PHE A 162 -3.49 4.58 12.44
N ARG A 163 -4.57 4.20 11.75
CA ARG A 163 -5.92 4.71 11.94
C ARG A 163 -6.83 3.69 12.63
N LEU A 164 -6.89 2.46 12.10
CA LEU A 164 -7.73 1.40 12.68
C LEU A 164 -7.16 0.88 13.99
N ALA A 165 -5.86 0.76 14.05
CA ALA A 165 -5.07 0.31 15.20
C ALA A 165 -3.65 0.89 15.08
N PRO A 166 -2.85 0.86 16.16
CA PRO A 166 -1.44 1.27 16.09
C PRO A 166 -0.63 0.56 15.01
N GLY A 167 -0.90 -0.71 14.76
CA GLY A 167 -0.27 -1.52 13.71
C GLY A 167 -1.05 -1.56 12.39
N GLY A 168 -2.02 -0.65 12.19
CA GLY A 168 -2.82 -0.57 10.97
C GLY A 168 -3.77 -1.75 10.76
N ALA A 169 -4.16 -1.96 9.52
CA ALA A 169 -5.10 -3.02 9.14
C ALA A 169 -4.49 -4.43 9.30
N GLN A 170 -3.18 -4.60 9.09
CA GLN A 170 -2.54 -5.89 9.33
C GLN A 170 -2.73 -6.38 10.77
N ALA A 171 -2.53 -5.49 11.75
CA ALA A 171 -2.75 -5.81 13.15
C ALA A 171 -4.23 -6.00 13.48
N TYR A 172 -5.10 -5.17 12.88
CA TYR A 172 -6.54 -5.20 13.14
C TYR A 172 -7.21 -6.48 12.62
N PHE A 173 -6.88 -6.91 11.40
CA PHE A 173 -7.46 -8.10 10.76
C PHE A 173 -6.64 -9.38 10.94
N GLY A 174 -5.41 -9.29 11.46
CA GLY A 174 -4.54 -10.45 11.64
C GLY A 174 -3.98 -11.04 10.33
N VAL A 175 -4.01 -10.30 9.22
CA VAL A 175 -3.53 -10.74 7.91
C VAL A 175 -2.27 -9.97 7.53
N ARG A 176 -1.25 -10.67 7.02
CA ARG A 176 0.03 -10.09 6.63
C ARG A 176 0.14 -9.94 5.12
N ALA A 177 0.49 -8.74 4.68
CA ALA A 177 0.84 -8.46 3.30
C ALA A 177 2.36 -8.55 3.07
N ASP A 178 2.79 -8.74 1.84
CA ASP A 178 4.22 -8.73 1.47
C ASP A 178 4.77 -7.31 1.41
N LEU A 179 3.96 -6.38 0.91
CA LEU A 179 4.24 -4.95 0.86
C LEU A 179 3.07 -4.16 1.45
N VAL A 180 3.38 -3.05 2.09
CA VAL A 180 2.40 -2.14 2.68
C VAL A 180 2.74 -0.72 2.26
N THR A 181 1.72 0.06 1.90
CA THR A 181 1.90 1.49 1.59
C THR A 181 1.20 2.36 2.62
N PHE A 182 1.85 3.43 3.02
CA PHE A 182 1.36 4.40 4.01
C PHE A 182 1.39 5.82 3.47
N GLY A 183 0.60 6.68 4.08
CA GLY A 183 0.52 8.11 3.82
C GLY A 183 -0.30 8.79 4.92
N LYS A 184 -0.89 9.94 4.60
CA LYS A 184 -1.81 10.67 5.50
C LYS A 184 -1.29 10.78 6.95
N ILE A 185 -1.72 9.91 7.86
CA ILE A 185 -1.39 9.98 9.29
C ILE A 185 0.12 10.01 9.54
N ILE A 186 0.91 9.23 8.80
CA ILE A 186 2.37 9.19 9.00
C ILE A 186 3.07 10.53 8.75
N GLY A 187 2.39 11.49 8.14
CA GLY A 187 2.93 12.82 7.86
C GLY A 187 2.61 13.87 8.92
N GLY A 188 1.69 13.61 9.86
CA GLY A 188 1.26 14.62 10.82
C GLY A 188 0.75 15.91 10.17
N GLY A 189 0.12 15.79 8.96
CA GLY A 189 -0.35 16.92 8.14
C GLY A 189 0.64 17.36 7.05
N MET A 190 1.86 16.84 7.02
CA MET A 190 2.86 17.15 6.00
C MET A 190 2.82 16.16 4.82
N PRO A 191 3.30 16.56 3.62
CA PRO A 191 3.40 15.67 2.47
C PRO A 191 4.38 14.54 2.73
N VAL A 192 3.87 13.31 2.83
CA VAL A 192 4.66 12.11 3.02
C VAL A 192 3.90 10.87 2.56
N GLY A 193 4.65 9.88 2.13
CA GLY A 193 4.22 8.52 1.93
C GLY A 193 5.38 7.58 2.28
N ALA A 194 5.09 6.31 2.40
CA ALA A 194 6.09 5.27 2.58
C ALA A 194 5.60 3.96 1.96
N TYR A 195 6.55 3.14 1.51
CA TYR A 195 6.29 1.74 1.21
C TYR A 195 7.26 0.86 1.99
N CYS A 196 6.75 -0.24 2.48
CA CYS A 196 7.39 -1.06 3.48
C CYS A 196 7.22 -2.55 3.17
N GLY A 197 8.09 -3.38 3.70
CA GLY A 197 8.01 -4.83 3.57
C GLY A 197 9.20 -5.52 4.20
N SER A 198 9.41 -6.78 3.81
CA SER A 198 10.57 -7.54 4.25
C SER A 198 11.88 -6.94 3.68
N ARG A 199 12.98 -7.19 4.38
CA ARG A 199 14.32 -6.82 3.93
C ARG A 199 14.63 -7.37 2.54
N ALA A 200 14.29 -8.63 2.28
CA ALA A 200 14.54 -9.30 1.01
C ALA A 200 13.85 -8.59 -0.18
N LEU A 201 12.68 -8.00 0.02
CA LEU A 201 12.00 -7.21 -1.00
C LEU A 201 12.61 -5.81 -1.11
N LEU A 202 12.76 -5.09 -0.01
CA LEU A 202 13.18 -3.69 -0.01
C LEU A 202 14.64 -3.50 -0.44
N GLU A 203 15.52 -4.48 -0.23
CA GLU A 203 16.90 -4.45 -0.74
C GLU A 203 17.00 -4.54 -2.26
N GLN A 204 15.93 -4.90 -2.96
CA GLN A 204 15.88 -4.80 -4.42
C GLN A 204 15.72 -3.36 -4.92
N VAL A 205 15.46 -2.40 -4.04
CA VAL A 205 15.39 -0.98 -4.38
C VAL A 205 16.79 -0.38 -4.42
N ALA A 206 17.05 0.46 -5.42
CA ALA A 206 18.31 1.20 -5.54
C ALA A 206 18.65 2.00 -4.25
N PRO A 207 19.92 2.06 -3.82
CA PRO A 207 21.13 1.61 -4.53
C PRO A 207 21.48 0.12 -4.33
N CYS A 208 20.74 -0.60 -3.46
CA CYS A 208 21.06 -2.00 -3.14
C CYS A 208 20.67 -2.96 -4.27
N GLY A 209 19.61 -2.65 -5.01
CA GLY A 209 19.08 -3.47 -6.08
C GLY A 209 18.73 -2.68 -7.35
N PRO A 210 18.16 -3.36 -8.36
CA PRO A 210 17.92 -2.78 -9.69
C PRO A 210 16.65 -1.92 -9.78
N VAL A 211 15.77 -1.97 -8.78
CA VAL A 211 14.48 -1.24 -8.83
C VAL A 211 14.70 0.22 -8.44
N TYR A 212 14.48 1.12 -9.40
CA TYR A 212 14.78 2.54 -9.20
C TYR A 212 13.64 3.28 -8.48
N GLN A 213 14.00 4.06 -7.46
CA GLN A 213 13.16 5.06 -6.82
C GLN A 213 14.05 6.21 -6.36
N ALA A 214 13.61 7.44 -6.60
CA ALA A 214 14.24 8.66 -6.10
C ALA A 214 13.20 9.75 -5.87
N GLY A 215 13.49 10.66 -4.97
CA GLY A 215 12.67 11.83 -4.69
C GLY A 215 13.46 12.81 -3.85
N THR A 216 13.71 14.02 -4.37
CA THR A 216 14.55 15.02 -3.71
C THR A 216 14.08 15.39 -2.32
N LEU A 217 12.76 15.45 -2.13
CA LEU A 217 12.12 15.80 -0.85
C LEU A 217 11.64 14.58 -0.05
N SER A 218 11.89 13.36 -0.54
CA SER A 218 11.58 12.15 0.21
C SER A 218 12.42 12.09 1.48
N GLY A 219 11.77 11.90 2.62
CA GLY A 219 12.45 11.94 3.92
C GLY A 219 12.86 13.35 4.37
N ASN A 220 12.18 14.42 3.87
CA ASN A 220 12.52 15.78 4.29
C ASN A 220 12.34 15.97 5.81
N PRO A 221 13.21 16.75 6.47
CA PRO A 221 13.27 16.81 7.94
C PRO A 221 11.98 17.31 8.58
N VAL A 222 11.26 18.23 7.93
CA VAL A 222 10.02 18.82 8.48
C VAL A 222 8.91 17.77 8.52
N ALA A 223 8.70 17.05 7.41
CA ALA A 223 7.70 15.99 7.35
C ALA A 223 8.07 14.81 8.27
N MET A 224 9.36 14.45 8.35
CA MET A 224 9.83 13.40 9.25
C MET A 224 9.61 13.76 10.72
N ALA A 225 9.91 15.00 11.11
CA ALA A 225 9.69 15.48 12.49
C ALA A 225 8.20 15.52 12.85
N ALA A 226 7.34 16.00 11.95
CA ALA A 226 5.89 16.00 12.14
C ALA A 226 5.32 14.58 12.26
N GLY A 227 5.73 13.68 11.36
CA GLY A 227 5.34 12.27 11.40
C GLY A 227 5.81 11.56 12.67
N LEU A 228 7.07 11.79 13.07
CA LEU A 228 7.63 11.22 14.30
C LEU A 228 6.83 11.68 15.54
N ALA A 229 6.52 12.96 15.64
CA ALA A 229 5.69 13.49 16.72
C ALA A 229 4.29 12.85 16.72
N GLN A 230 3.65 12.76 15.56
CA GLN A 230 2.32 12.15 15.40
C GLN A 230 2.31 10.66 15.80
N LEU A 231 3.24 9.87 15.29
CA LEU A 231 3.27 8.43 15.56
C LEU A 231 3.71 8.12 16.98
N THR A 232 4.63 8.91 17.54
CA THR A 232 5.01 8.80 18.97
C THR A 232 3.80 9.06 19.86
N TYR A 233 3.04 10.13 19.58
CA TYR A 233 1.82 10.43 20.33
C TYR A 233 0.81 9.27 20.27
N LEU A 234 0.54 8.73 19.08
CA LEU A 234 -0.39 7.61 18.91
C LEU A 234 0.07 6.34 19.62
N ARG A 235 1.38 6.07 19.66
CA ARG A 235 1.95 4.94 20.39
C ARG A 235 1.80 5.10 21.91
N GLU A 236 1.99 6.31 22.42
CA GLU A 236 1.97 6.62 23.85
C GLU A 236 0.54 6.84 24.39
N HIS A 237 -0.45 7.05 23.51
CA HIS A 237 -1.82 7.36 23.83
C HIS A 237 -2.82 6.38 23.19
N PRO A 238 -2.84 5.09 23.62
CA PRO A 238 -3.76 4.09 23.05
C PRO A 238 -5.24 4.45 23.24
N GLU A 239 -5.58 5.26 24.25
CA GLU A 239 -6.92 5.78 24.50
C GLU A 239 -7.51 6.58 23.32
N VAL A 240 -6.66 7.10 22.44
CA VAL A 240 -7.11 7.76 21.19
C VAL A 240 -7.91 6.80 20.31
N TYR A 241 -7.44 5.56 20.18
CA TYR A 241 -8.13 4.53 19.39
C TYR A 241 -9.45 4.10 20.03
N GLU A 242 -9.49 3.95 21.36
CA GLU A 242 -10.71 3.67 22.11
C GLU A 242 -11.75 4.77 21.90
N HIS A 243 -11.33 6.04 22.00
CA HIS A 243 -12.21 7.19 21.78
C HIS A 243 -12.76 7.24 20.34
N ILE A 244 -11.90 7.08 19.32
CA ILE A 244 -12.31 7.11 17.92
C ILE A 244 -13.29 5.96 17.62
N ASN A 245 -12.98 4.75 18.09
CA ASN A 245 -13.84 3.58 17.87
C ASN A 245 -15.21 3.72 18.56
N ALA A 246 -15.24 4.24 19.79
CA ALA A 246 -16.49 4.52 20.49
C ALA A 246 -17.35 5.57 19.75
N ARG A 247 -16.74 6.62 19.18
CA ARG A 247 -17.45 7.61 18.37
C ARG A 247 -17.96 7.02 17.06
N GLY A 248 -17.13 6.20 16.39
CA GLY A 248 -17.54 5.48 15.18
C GLY A 248 -18.75 4.58 15.42
N ALA A 249 -18.72 3.79 16.49
CA ALA A 249 -19.84 2.92 16.87
C ALA A 249 -21.14 3.68 17.25
N ALA A 250 -21.01 4.91 17.72
CA ALA A 250 -22.18 5.75 18.04
C ALA A 250 -22.81 6.39 16.79
N LEU A 251 -22.10 6.39 15.63
CA LEU A 251 -22.59 6.94 14.36
C LEU A 251 -23.14 5.84 13.43
N ALA A 252 -22.80 4.58 13.67
CA ALA A 252 -23.25 3.41 12.91
C ALA A 252 -24.61 2.90 13.40
#